data_efa14118f2aceac27777dc4dc1a78fdf
#
_entry.id   efa14118f2aceac27777dc4dc1a78fdf
#
_cell.length_a   1.000
_cell.length_b   1.000
_cell.length_c   1.000
_cell.angle_alpha   90.00
_cell.angle_beta   90.00
_cell.angle_gamma   90.00
#
_symmetry.space_group_name_H-M   'P 1'
#
loop_
_entity.id
_entity.type
_entity.pdbx_description
1 polymer ?
#
loop_
_entity_poly.entity_id
_entity_poly.type
_entity_poly.pdbx_seq_one_letter_code
_entity_poly.pdbx_strand_id
1 'polypeptide(L)'
;MAVLLSLAAALAYGLSDFVGGIASRRTSAWPVAFVGTVAALAGAVVLVLVTPGSPTTAHLWWGALAGVGSGAGGAFLYRGLAAGRMGVVAPISAVGAALLPVCVGVATGERPALLVWLGIAAAVPGIWLVSREPGAGDLAAGILDGVLAGLGFGLLFAAMGQVPEEAGFAPLAVAQAVAVVGVALTATSLGGRWVPWHRSQVWGAVAGLLASAAAVAFLLATQTGLLTVASVVTSLYPAITIALAAVVLRERIHGPQGLGLLLCGVAVGLVAAG
;
A
#
# COMPACT_ATOMS: atom_id res chain seq x y z
N MET A 1 8.21 6.30 -18.15
CA MET A 1 7.26 5.19 -17.98
C MET A 1 7.04 4.86 -16.49
N ALA A 2 8.11 4.63 -15.70
CA ALA A 2 8.01 4.28 -14.27
C ALA A 2 7.12 5.22 -13.46
N VAL A 3 7.26 6.55 -13.56
CA VAL A 3 6.45 7.53 -12.84
C VAL A 3 4.96 7.39 -13.19
N LEU A 4 4.60 7.18 -14.46
CA LEU A 4 3.21 6.99 -14.88
C LEU A 4 2.61 5.71 -14.29
N LEU A 5 3.37 4.61 -14.29
CA LEU A 5 2.96 3.35 -13.67
C LEU A 5 2.82 3.49 -12.15
N SER A 6 3.73 4.22 -11.51
CA SER A 6 3.66 4.50 -10.06
C SER A 6 2.45 5.37 -9.69
N LEU A 7 2.11 6.36 -10.54
CA LEU A 7 0.89 7.16 -10.37
C LEU A 7 -0.38 6.32 -10.58
N ALA A 8 -0.37 5.41 -11.56
CA ALA A 8 -1.46 4.46 -11.76
C ALA A 8 -1.60 3.53 -10.54
N ALA A 9 -0.48 3.07 -9.98
CA ALA A 9 -0.47 2.28 -8.74
C ALA A 9 -1.05 3.09 -7.56
N ALA A 10 -0.61 4.35 -7.38
CA ALA A 10 -1.13 5.23 -6.34
C ALA A 10 -2.64 5.47 -6.49
N LEU A 11 -3.11 5.72 -7.72
CA LEU A 11 -4.53 5.91 -8.01
C LEU A 11 -5.33 4.63 -7.68
N ALA A 12 -4.87 3.48 -8.13
CA ALA A 12 -5.56 2.21 -7.92
C ALA A 12 -5.57 1.80 -6.43
N TYR A 13 -4.45 2.00 -5.69
CA TYR A 13 -4.45 1.80 -4.23
C TYR A 13 -5.36 2.79 -3.51
N GLY A 14 -5.35 4.08 -3.88
CA GLY A 14 -6.24 5.08 -3.29
C GLY A 14 -7.72 4.77 -3.52
N LEU A 15 -8.08 4.31 -4.72
CA LEU A 15 -9.45 3.82 -5.03
C LEU A 15 -9.78 2.56 -4.23
N SER A 16 -8.85 1.61 -4.13
CA SER A 16 -9.00 0.39 -3.33
C SER A 16 -9.30 0.72 -1.87
N ASP A 17 -8.50 1.58 -1.26
CA ASP A 17 -8.66 2.03 0.12
C ASP A 17 -9.98 2.75 0.34
N PHE A 18 -10.38 3.60 -0.60
CA PHE A 18 -11.65 4.31 -0.54
C PHE A 18 -12.85 3.35 -0.58
N VAL A 19 -12.87 2.41 -1.54
CA VAL A 19 -13.94 1.40 -1.67
C VAL A 19 -13.96 0.46 -0.47
N GLY A 20 -12.79 -0.06 -0.08
CA GLY A 20 -12.63 -0.93 1.07
C GLY A 20 -13.02 -0.24 2.38
N GLY A 21 -12.66 1.03 2.54
CA GLY A 21 -13.03 1.87 3.68
C GLY A 21 -14.53 2.05 3.81
N ILE A 22 -15.24 2.38 2.73
CA ILE A 22 -16.71 2.50 2.72
C ILE A 22 -17.36 1.16 3.06
N ALA A 23 -16.89 0.06 2.46
CA ALA A 23 -17.41 -1.28 2.73
C ALA A 23 -17.23 -1.67 4.21
N SER A 24 -16.06 -1.38 4.78
CA SER A 24 -15.73 -1.68 6.18
C SER A 24 -16.55 -0.87 7.19
N ARG A 25 -16.88 0.38 6.88
CA ARG A 25 -17.78 1.21 7.72
C ARG A 25 -19.20 0.61 7.86
N ARG A 26 -19.63 -0.19 6.89
CA ARG A 26 -21.00 -0.78 6.85
C ARG A 26 -21.08 -2.13 7.54
N THR A 27 -19.94 -2.80 7.76
CA THR A 27 -19.91 -4.18 8.30
C THR A 27 -18.74 -4.37 9.27
N SER A 28 -17.66 -4.99 8.78
CA SER A 28 -16.42 -5.23 9.51
C SER A 28 -15.25 -5.21 8.52
N ALA A 29 -14.12 -4.69 8.95
CA ALA A 29 -12.91 -4.60 8.12
C ALA A 29 -12.36 -6.00 7.72
N TRP A 30 -12.41 -6.98 8.62
CA TRP A 30 -11.80 -8.30 8.41
C TRP A 30 -12.37 -9.08 7.23
N PRO A 31 -13.69 -9.28 7.12
CA PRO A 31 -14.26 -9.97 5.96
C PRO A 31 -14.08 -9.20 4.66
N VAL A 32 -14.13 -7.87 4.70
CA VAL A 32 -13.86 -7.03 3.52
C VAL A 32 -12.42 -7.21 3.07
N ALA A 33 -11.43 -7.17 3.99
CA ALA A 33 -10.03 -7.41 3.69
C ALA A 33 -9.79 -8.84 3.18
N PHE A 34 -10.41 -9.85 3.79
CA PHE A 34 -10.29 -11.24 3.36
C PHE A 34 -10.84 -11.46 1.94
N VAL A 35 -12.05 -10.99 1.66
CA VAL A 35 -12.64 -11.05 0.31
C VAL A 35 -11.76 -10.29 -0.69
N GLY A 36 -11.21 -9.14 -0.30
CA GLY A 36 -10.30 -8.35 -1.12
C GLY A 36 -9.02 -9.11 -1.46
N THR A 37 -8.33 -9.69 -0.47
CA THR A 37 -7.09 -10.44 -0.72
C THR A 37 -7.34 -11.70 -1.55
N VAL A 38 -8.47 -12.39 -1.36
CA VAL A 38 -8.87 -13.53 -2.20
C VAL A 38 -9.11 -13.09 -3.66
N ALA A 39 -9.80 -11.97 -3.86
CA ALA A 39 -10.04 -11.43 -5.20
C ALA A 39 -8.73 -10.96 -5.86
N ALA A 40 -7.82 -10.33 -5.10
CA ALA A 40 -6.50 -9.95 -5.57
C ALA A 40 -5.66 -11.17 -5.97
N LEU A 41 -5.71 -12.25 -5.18
CA LEU A 41 -5.08 -13.53 -5.53
C LEU A 41 -5.66 -14.09 -6.83
N ALA A 42 -6.98 -14.11 -6.97
CA ALA A 42 -7.62 -14.59 -8.19
C ALA A 42 -7.17 -13.77 -9.41
N GLY A 43 -7.11 -12.43 -9.30
CA GLY A 43 -6.59 -11.58 -10.35
C GLY A 43 -5.12 -11.87 -10.71
N ALA A 44 -4.26 -12.06 -9.71
CA ALA A 44 -2.86 -12.42 -9.91
C ALA A 44 -2.69 -13.80 -10.56
N VAL A 45 -3.51 -14.78 -10.15
CA VAL A 45 -3.52 -16.13 -10.77
C VAL A 45 -3.94 -16.06 -12.24
N VAL A 46 -4.97 -15.28 -12.58
CA VAL A 46 -5.35 -15.08 -13.99
C VAL A 46 -4.18 -14.51 -14.80
N LEU A 47 -3.46 -13.53 -14.26
CA LEU A 47 -2.28 -12.98 -14.95
C LEU A 47 -1.17 -14.02 -15.14
N VAL A 48 -0.92 -14.88 -14.16
CA VAL A 48 0.04 -16.00 -14.29
C VAL A 48 -0.34 -16.95 -15.42
N LEU A 49 -1.66 -17.22 -15.56
CA LEU A 49 -2.15 -18.15 -16.58
C LEU A 49 -2.11 -17.59 -18.02
N VAL A 50 -2.25 -16.26 -18.16
CA VAL A 50 -2.33 -15.62 -19.48
C VAL A 50 -1.01 -14.96 -19.91
N THR A 51 -0.07 -14.76 -18.98
CA THR A 51 1.21 -14.10 -19.26
C THR A 51 2.36 -15.06 -18.95
N PRO A 52 3.15 -15.48 -19.96
CA PRO A 52 4.30 -16.34 -19.73
C PRO A 52 5.31 -15.70 -18.78
N GLY A 53 5.93 -16.51 -17.94
CA GLY A 53 7.02 -16.10 -17.06
C GLY A 53 7.88 -17.30 -16.70
N SER A 54 9.12 -17.06 -16.32
CA SER A 54 10.08 -18.09 -15.91
C SER A 54 10.59 -17.80 -14.48
N PRO A 55 9.69 -17.91 -13.46
CA PRO A 55 10.06 -17.60 -12.09
C PRO A 55 11.05 -18.64 -11.56
N THR A 56 12.14 -18.16 -10.95
CA THR A 56 13.03 -18.99 -10.15
C THR A 56 12.51 -19.11 -8.71
N THR A 57 13.03 -20.08 -7.95
CA THR A 57 12.70 -20.20 -6.52
C THR A 57 13.03 -18.92 -5.75
N ALA A 58 14.10 -18.21 -6.10
CA ALA A 58 14.45 -16.93 -5.46
C ALA A 58 13.37 -15.86 -5.72
N HIS A 59 12.83 -15.79 -6.93
CA HIS A 59 11.75 -14.84 -7.25
C HIS A 59 10.47 -15.13 -6.46
N LEU A 60 10.15 -16.41 -6.25
CA LEU A 60 9.00 -16.82 -5.41
C LEU A 60 9.21 -16.49 -3.94
N TRP A 61 10.45 -16.58 -3.42
CA TRP A 61 10.78 -16.13 -2.06
C TRP A 61 10.61 -14.63 -1.89
N TRP A 62 10.99 -13.81 -2.88
CA TRP A 62 10.69 -12.37 -2.85
C TRP A 62 9.18 -12.12 -2.79
N GLY A 63 8.39 -12.89 -3.58
CA GLY A 63 6.93 -12.83 -3.48
C GLY A 63 6.42 -13.21 -2.10
N ALA A 64 6.91 -14.31 -1.51
CA ALA A 64 6.50 -14.73 -0.17
C ALA A 64 6.85 -13.69 0.88
N LEU A 65 8.06 -13.10 0.81
CA LEU A 65 8.50 -12.03 1.71
C LEU A 65 7.62 -10.78 1.59
N ALA A 66 7.25 -10.42 0.36
CA ALA A 66 6.29 -9.35 0.10
C ALA A 66 4.93 -9.63 0.75
N GLY A 67 4.45 -10.87 0.65
CA GLY A 67 3.20 -11.32 1.28
C GLY A 67 3.25 -11.28 2.81
N VAL A 68 4.37 -11.69 3.42
CA VAL A 68 4.60 -11.55 4.87
C VAL A 68 4.58 -10.07 5.26
N GLY A 69 5.26 -9.22 4.49
CA GLY A 69 5.26 -7.77 4.69
C GLY A 69 3.84 -7.17 4.65
N SER A 70 3.04 -7.56 3.66
CA SER A 70 1.63 -7.16 3.54
C SER A 70 0.79 -7.62 4.73
N GLY A 71 0.91 -8.89 5.12
CA GLY A 71 0.18 -9.46 6.25
C GLY A 71 0.55 -8.81 7.57
N ALA A 72 1.85 -8.64 7.86
CA ALA A 72 2.33 -7.98 9.07
C ALA A 72 1.94 -6.50 9.09
N GLY A 73 2.11 -5.80 7.97
CA GLY A 73 1.72 -4.40 7.83
C GLY A 73 0.24 -4.19 8.13
N GLY A 74 -0.62 -5.01 7.52
CA GLY A 74 -2.05 -5.01 7.79
C GLY A 74 -2.40 -5.33 9.24
N ALA A 75 -1.74 -6.31 9.85
CA ALA A 75 -1.96 -6.70 11.24
C ALA A 75 -1.76 -5.54 12.21
N PHE A 76 -0.60 -4.89 12.13
CA PHE A 76 -0.28 -3.77 13.03
C PHE A 76 -1.12 -2.54 12.73
N LEU A 77 -1.38 -2.25 11.46
CA LEU A 77 -2.29 -1.18 11.06
C LEU A 77 -3.67 -1.39 11.71
N TYR A 78 -4.30 -2.54 11.51
CA TYR A 78 -5.64 -2.82 12.05
C TYR A 78 -5.66 -2.86 13.57
N ARG A 79 -4.58 -3.36 14.24
CA ARG A 79 -4.47 -3.30 15.70
C ARG A 79 -4.48 -1.86 16.20
N GLY A 80 -3.73 -0.99 15.57
CA GLY A 80 -3.69 0.43 15.91
C GLY A 80 -5.02 1.15 15.65
N LEU A 81 -5.68 0.85 14.52
CA LEU A 81 -7.00 1.40 14.18
C LEU A 81 -8.08 0.95 15.19
N ALA A 82 -8.11 -0.34 15.53
CA ALA A 82 -9.07 -0.88 16.50
C ALA A 82 -8.91 -0.26 17.88
N ALA A 83 -7.72 0.19 18.26
CA ALA A 83 -7.45 0.90 19.50
C ALA A 83 -7.71 2.41 19.42
N GLY A 84 -8.34 2.91 18.36
CA GLY A 84 -8.68 4.34 18.18
C GLY A 84 -7.48 5.26 17.91
N ARG A 85 -6.36 4.72 17.42
CA ARG A 85 -5.09 5.46 17.19
C ARG A 85 -4.83 5.79 15.73
N MET A 86 -5.89 5.87 14.90
CA MET A 86 -5.78 6.05 13.45
C MET A 86 -4.96 7.29 13.06
N GLY A 87 -5.16 8.42 13.73
CA GLY A 87 -4.43 9.67 13.46
C GLY A 87 -2.93 9.62 13.72
N VAL A 88 -2.41 8.55 14.35
CA VAL A 88 -0.97 8.33 14.57
C VAL A 88 -0.46 7.18 13.71
N VAL A 89 -1.17 6.06 13.69
CA VAL A 89 -0.74 4.82 13.03
C VAL A 89 -0.67 4.99 11.51
N ALA A 90 -1.71 5.57 10.90
CA ALA A 90 -1.79 5.71 9.46
C ALA A 90 -0.67 6.58 8.87
N PRO A 91 -0.37 7.80 9.41
CA PRO A 91 0.74 8.61 8.90
C PRO A 91 2.10 7.93 9.01
N ILE A 92 2.37 7.28 10.16
CA ILE A 92 3.66 6.62 10.39
C ILE A 92 3.83 5.43 9.44
N SER A 93 2.78 4.62 9.28
CA SER A 93 2.82 3.46 8.39
C SER A 93 3.02 3.87 6.92
N ALA A 94 2.34 4.92 6.47
CA ALA A 94 2.47 5.40 5.10
C ALA A 94 3.88 5.95 4.80
N VAL A 95 4.47 6.70 5.75
CA VAL A 95 5.86 7.17 5.64
C VAL A 95 6.84 5.99 5.65
N GLY A 96 6.64 5.01 6.51
CA GLY A 96 7.48 3.80 6.57
C GLY A 96 7.42 2.99 5.28
N ALA A 97 6.22 2.86 4.69
CA ALA A 97 6.02 2.20 3.40
C ALA A 97 6.79 2.89 2.25
N ALA A 98 6.95 4.21 2.32
CA ALA A 98 7.75 4.96 1.34
C ALA A 98 9.25 4.83 1.60
N LEU A 99 9.70 5.01 2.85
CA LEU A 99 11.12 5.16 3.18
C LEU A 99 11.90 3.85 3.15
N LEU A 100 11.32 2.71 3.58
CA LEU A 100 12.06 1.45 3.60
C LEU A 100 12.52 1.02 2.19
N PRO A 101 11.68 1.04 1.14
CA PRO A 101 12.15 0.75 -0.22
C PRO A 101 13.17 1.75 -0.74
N VAL A 102 13.07 3.03 -0.35
CA VAL A 102 14.10 4.04 -0.69
C VAL A 102 15.45 3.64 -0.10
N CYS A 103 15.50 3.25 1.18
CA CYS A 103 16.73 2.77 1.82
C CYS A 103 17.27 1.53 1.10
N VAL A 104 16.40 0.58 0.73
CA VAL A 104 16.81 -0.63 -0.01
C VAL A 104 17.33 -0.27 -1.39
N GLY A 105 16.64 0.56 -2.18
CA GLY A 105 17.06 0.98 -3.51
C GLY A 105 18.45 1.63 -3.49
N VAL A 106 18.69 2.57 -2.56
CA VAL A 106 20.00 3.21 -2.40
C VAL A 106 21.06 2.20 -1.95
N ALA A 107 20.74 1.29 -1.03
CA ALA A 107 21.67 0.26 -0.57
C ALA A 107 22.03 -0.75 -1.68
N THR A 108 21.11 -1.05 -2.58
CA THR A 108 21.35 -1.90 -3.77
C THR A 108 22.00 -1.17 -4.95
N GLY A 109 22.32 0.10 -4.79
CA GLY A 109 23.14 0.84 -5.75
C GLY A 109 22.41 1.88 -6.57
N GLU A 110 21.11 2.13 -6.33
CA GLU A 110 20.41 3.23 -6.98
C GLU A 110 21.06 4.58 -6.65
N ARG A 111 21.07 5.48 -7.62
CA ARG A 111 21.62 6.83 -7.49
C ARG A 111 20.60 7.86 -8.00
N PRO A 112 19.55 8.15 -7.19
CA PRO A 112 18.52 9.10 -7.59
C PRO A 112 19.12 10.50 -7.84
N ALA A 113 18.60 11.20 -8.85
CA ALA A 113 18.99 12.58 -9.13
C ALA A 113 18.58 13.52 -7.98
N LEU A 114 19.18 14.72 -7.92
CA LEU A 114 18.87 15.69 -6.86
C LEU A 114 17.37 16.07 -6.80
N LEU A 115 16.74 16.21 -7.98
CA LEU A 115 15.30 16.50 -8.05
C LEU A 115 14.44 15.39 -7.41
N VAL A 116 14.84 14.12 -7.60
CA VAL A 116 14.17 12.99 -6.95
C VAL A 116 14.32 13.08 -5.43
N TRP A 117 15.50 13.42 -4.90
CA TRP A 117 15.70 13.62 -3.46
C TRP A 117 14.86 14.77 -2.90
N LEU A 118 14.75 15.88 -3.63
CA LEU A 118 13.87 17.00 -3.24
C LEU A 118 12.39 16.57 -3.27
N GLY A 119 12.02 15.75 -4.25
CA GLY A 119 10.68 15.13 -4.33
C GLY A 119 10.39 14.23 -3.12
N ILE A 120 11.34 13.38 -2.72
CA ILE A 120 11.23 12.53 -1.51
C ILE A 120 11.09 13.38 -0.26
N ALA A 121 11.90 14.45 -0.14
CA ALA A 121 11.84 15.39 0.98
C ALA A 121 10.48 16.12 1.07
N ALA A 122 9.81 16.36 -0.04
CA ALA A 122 8.45 16.89 -0.08
C ALA A 122 7.38 15.81 0.17
N ALA A 123 7.57 14.59 -0.37
CA ALA A 123 6.63 13.48 -0.22
C ALA A 123 6.43 13.06 1.24
N VAL A 124 7.52 12.91 2.01
CA VAL A 124 7.46 12.44 3.39
C VAL A 124 6.56 13.30 4.29
N PRO A 125 6.77 14.64 4.41
CA PRO A 125 5.85 15.48 5.16
C PRO A 125 4.45 15.56 4.48
N GLY A 126 4.37 15.46 3.16
CA GLY A 126 3.10 15.43 2.43
C GLY A 126 2.24 14.24 2.84
N ILE A 127 2.79 13.02 2.78
CA ILE A 127 2.15 11.79 3.21
C ILE A 127 1.73 11.87 4.68
N TRP A 128 2.63 12.35 5.54
CA TRP A 128 2.36 12.54 6.95
C TRP A 128 1.14 13.45 7.19
N LEU A 129 1.12 14.63 6.57
CA LEU A 129 0.06 15.62 6.77
C LEU A 129 -1.28 15.18 6.20
N VAL A 130 -1.29 14.50 5.03
CA VAL A 130 -2.50 13.98 4.40
C VAL A 130 -3.14 12.89 5.25
N SER A 131 -2.33 11.96 5.77
CA SER A 131 -2.83 10.79 6.50
C SER A 131 -3.23 11.11 7.95
N ARG A 132 -2.92 12.32 8.45
CA ARG A 132 -3.15 12.71 9.83
C ARG A 132 -4.61 13.07 10.06
N GLU A 133 -5.23 12.43 11.06
CA GLU A 133 -6.58 12.76 11.53
C GLU A 133 -6.55 13.48 12.89
N PRO A 134 -7.48 14.42 13.17
CA PRO A 134 -7.63 15.02 14.49
C PRO A 134 -8.07 13.98 15.53
N GLY A 135 -7.53 14.05 16.75
CA GLY A 135 -7.98 13.19 17.86
C GLY A 135 -7.12 11.95 18.08
N ALA A 136 -5.80 12.10 18.07
CA ALA A 136 -4.87 11.03 18.40
C ALA A 136 -5.08 10.50 19.83
N GLY A 137 -5.32 9.18 19.96
CA GLY A 137 -5.30 8.47 21.24
C GLY A 137 -3.88 8.32 21.82
N ASP A 138 -3.63 7.26 22.63
CA ASP A 138 -2.31 7.01 23.23
C ASP A 138 -1.19 7.02 22.17
N LEU A 139 -0.35 8.07 22.26
CA LEU A 139 0.68 8.39 21.27
C LEU A 139 1.75 7.29 21.18
N ALA A 140 2.21 6.78 22.33
CA ALA A 140 3.34 5.83 22.37
C ALA A 140 3.01 4.50 21.73
N ALA A 141 1.85 3.94 22.06
CA ALA A 141 1.39 2.67 21.47
C ALA A 141 1.01 2.83 20.00
N GLY A 142 0.48 4.00 19.59
CA GLY A 142 0.23 4.33 18.19
C GLY A 142 1.50 4.41 17.35
N ILE A 143 2.58 4.96 17.90
CA ILE A 143 3.88 5.01 17.22
C ILE A 143 4.41 3.60 16.93
N LEU A 144 4.38 2.70 17.91
CA LEU A 144 4.85 1.33 17.72
C LEU A 144 4.05 0.61 16.62
N ASP A 145 2.72 0.67 16.67
CA ASP A 145 1.87 0.06 15.64
C ASP A 145 2.14 0.66 14.26
N GLY A 146 2.30 1.98 14.18
CA GLY A 146 2.60 2.68 12.94
C GLY A 146 3.97 2.29 12.36
N VAL A 147 5.00 2.19 13.18
CA VAL A 147 6.35 1.77 12.75
C VAL A 147 6.32 0.34 12.25
N LEU A 148 5.72 -0.60 13.00
CA LEU A 148 5.64 -2.01 12.61
C LEU A 148 4.80 -2.19 11.34
N ALA A 149 3.70 -1.44 11.18
CA ALA A 149 2.91 -1.42 9.95
C ALA A 149 3.72 -0.85 8.77
N GLY A 150 4.44 0.25 9.00
CA GLY A 150 5.29 0.87 7.98
C GLY A 150 6.44 -0.03 7.52
N LEU A 151 7.08 -0.73 8.45
CA LEU A 151 8.10 -1.74 8.13
C LEU A 151 7.51 -2.90 7.33
N GLY A 152 6.30 -3.36 7.69
CA GLY A 152 5.60 -4.40 6.95
C GLY A 152 5.29 -3.98 5.50
N PHE A 153 4.63 -2.85 5.29
CA PHE A 153 4.31 -2.36 3.95
C PHE A 153 5.57 -1.94 3.17
N GLY A 154 6.56 -1.38 3.85
CA GLY A 154 7.84 -1.10 3.23
C GLY A 154 8.56 -2.38 2.75
N LEU A 155 8.49 -3.47 3.54
CA LEU A 155 8.99 -4.78 3.14
C LEU A 155 8.25 -5.34 1.92
N LEU A 156 6.92 -5.18 1.86
CA LEU A 156 6.13 -5.54 0.68
C LEU A 156 6.70 -4.86 -0.57
N PHE A 157 6.84 -3.53 -0.55
CA PHE A 157 7.32 -2.79 -1.71
C PHE A 157 8.80 -3.07 -2.01
N ALA A 158 9.65 -3.16 -1.00
CA ALA A 158 11.08 -3.47 -1.18
C ALA A 158 11.28 -4.87 -1.80
N ALA A 159 10.55 -5.88 -1.32
CA ALA A 159 10.63 -7.25 -1.82
C ALA A 159 10.08 -7.37 -3.24
N MET A 160 8.95 -6.72 -3.54
CA MET A 160 8.40 -6.69 -4.91
C MET A 160 9.36 -5.99 -5.89
N GLY A 161 10.11 -4.99 -5.45
CA GLY A 161 11.13 -4.32 -6.24
C GLY A 161 12.34 -5.20 -6.62
N GLN A 162 12.49 -6.38 -6.00
CA GLN A 162 13.54 -7.36 -6.35
C GLN A 162 13.07 -8.39 -7.40
N VAL A 163 11.82 -8.28 -7.86
CA VAL A 163 11.23 -9.22 -8.82
C VAL A 163 11.55 -8.74 -10.25
N PRO A 164 12.37 -9.46 -11.02
CA PRO A 164 12.72 -9.07 -12.39
C PRO A 164 11.58 -9.40 -13.36
N GLU A 165 11.63 -8.80 -14.56
CA GLU A 165 10.60 -8.93 -15.58
C GLU A 165 10.38 -10.39 -16.01
N GLU A 166 11.47 -11.18 -16.19
CA GLU A 166 11.38 -12.57 -16.58
C GLU A 166 10.62 -13.47 -15.61
N ALA A 167 10.47 -13.07 -14.35
CA ALA A 167 9.70 -13.82 -13.36
C ALA A 167 8.20 -13.79 -13.65
N GLY A 168 7.72 -12.85 -14.45
CA GLY A 168 6.29 -12.64 -14.70
C GLY A 168 5.55 -12.30 -13.42
N PHE A 169 4.29 -12.74 -13.32
CA PHE A 169 3.41 -12.43 -12.19
C PHE A 169 3.33 -13.51 -11.11
N ALA A 170 4.08 -14.61 -11.23
CA ALA A 170 4.05 -15.68 -10.23
C ALA A 170 4.47 -15.22 -8.82
N PRO A 171 5.53 -14.38 -8.64
CA PRO A 171 5.85 -13.85 -7.32
C PRO A 171 4.73 -12.99 -6.72
N LEU A 172 3.99 -12.24 -7.54
CA LEU A 172 2.83 -11.48 -7.09
C LEU A 172 1.70 -12.40 -6.61
N ALA A 173 1.42 -13.49 -7.34
CA ALA A 173 0.41 -14.48 -6.91
C ALA A 173 0.80 -15.14 -5.58
N VAL A 174 2.08 -15.47 -5.37
CA VAL A 174 2.60 -15.98 -4.09
C VAL A 174 2.43 -14.92 -2.99
N ALA A 175 2.73 -13.64 -3.26
CA ALA A 175 2.53 -12.57 -2.29
C ALA A 175 1.07 -12.46 -1.85
N GLN A 176 0.13 -12.53 -2.79
CA GLN A 176 -1.30 -12.48 -2.47
C GLN A 176 -1.77 -13.73 -1.72
N ALA A 177 -1.26 -14.92 -2.06
CA ALA A 177 -1.59 -16.16 -1.32
C ALA A 177 -1.12 -16.08 0.14
N VAL A 178 0.09 -15.60 0.39
CA VAL A 178 0.62 -15.37 1.75
C VAL A 178 -0.19 -14.30 2.48
N ALA A 179 -0.59 -13.21 1.78
CA ALA A 179 -1.41 -12.17 2.37
C ALA A 179 -2.80 -12.68 2.78
N VAL A 180 -3.45 -13.58 2.01
CA VAL A 180 -4.72 -14.22 2.38
C VAL A 180 -4.58 -14.95 3.72
N VAL A 181 -3.52 -15.75 3.87
CA VAL A 181 -3.22 -16.46 5.12
C VAL A 181 -2.93 -15.45 6.24
N GLY A 182 -2.16 -14.42 5.96
CA GLY A 182 -1.84 -13.35 6.91
C GLY A 182 -3.08 -12.64 7.46
N VAL A 183 -4.02 -12.27 6.61
CA VAL A 183 -5.29 -11.64 7.03
C VAL A 183 -6.12 -12.59 7.88
N ALA A 184 -6.25 -13.87 7.50
CA ALA A 184 -7.01 -14.86 8.27
C ALA A 184 -6.40 -15.10 9.65
N LEU A 185 -5.07 -15.28 9.72
CA LEU A 185 -4.34 -15.47 10.99
C LEU A 185 -4.46 -14.25 11.89
N THR A 186 -4.27 -13.06 11.35
CA THR A 186 -4.35 -11.80 12.13
C THR A 186 -5.76 -11.58 12.66
N ALA A 187 -6.79 -11.73 11.81
CA ALA A 187 -8.17 -11.61 12.23
C ALA A 187 -8.51 -12.61 13.35
N THR A 188 -8.08 -13.87 13.21
CA THR A 188 -8.30 -14.91 14.22
C THR A 188 -7.60 -14.57 15.54
N SER A 189 -6.32 -14.14 15.48
CA SER A 189 -5.54 -13.80 16.67
C SER A 189 -6.09 -12.60 17.45
N LEU A 190 -6.75 -11.67 16.75
CA LEU A 190 -7.41 -10.51 17.34
C LEU A 190 -8.90 -10.76 17.69
N GLY A 191 -9.37 -12.01 17.61
CA GLY A 191 -10.76 -12.38 17.88
C GLY A 191 -11.77 -11.84 16.87
N GLY A 192 -11.30 -11.44 15.67
CA GLY A 192 -12.11 -10.89 14.62
C GLY A 192 -12.71 -11.99 13.73
N ARG A 193 -13.97 -11.83 13.36
CA ARG A 193 -14.60 -12.72 12.37
C ARG A 193 -14.21 -12.28 10.97
N TRP A 194 -13.49 -13.11 10.21
CA TRP A 194 -13.05 -12.83 8.84
C TRP A 194 -13.87 -13.57 7.76
N VAL A 195 -14.63 -14.60 8.12
CA VAL A 195 -15.52 -15.30 7.19
C VAL A 195 -16.65 -14.35 6.78
N PRO A 196 -16.90 -14.14 5.48
CA PRO A 196 -17.94 -13.24 5.00
C PRO A 196 -19.35 -13.78 5.33
N TRP A 197 -20.24 -12.88 5.75
CA TRP A 197 -21.64 -13.19 6.11
C TRP A 197 -22.66 -12.16 5.59
N HIS A 198 -22.19 -11.05 5.00
CA HIS A 198 -23.04 -9.98 4.54
C HIS A 198 -22.72 -9.57 3.09
N ARG A 199 -23.77 -9.30 2.29
CA ARG A 199 -23.61 -8.99 0.86
C ARG A 199 -22.73 -7.76 0.58
N SER A 200 -22.73 -6.75 1.46
CA SER A 200 -21.88 -5.57 1.27
C SER A 200 -20.39 -5.87 1.31
N GLN A 201 -19.98 -7.02 1.88
CA GLN A 201 -18.57 -7.44 1.93
C GLN A 201 -18.03 -7.83 0.55
N VAL A 202 -18.91 -8.09 -0.43
CA VAL A 202 -18.52 -8.31 -1.84
C VAL A 202 -17.80 -7.09 -2.43
N TRP A 203 -18.05 -5.88 -1.92
CA TRP A 203 -17.26 -4.71 -2.31
C TRP A 203 -15.77 -4.83 -1.94
N GLY A 204 -15.43 -5.71 -1.00
CA GLY A 204 -14.06 -6.13 -0.77
C GLY A 204 -13.40 -6.71 -2.02
N ALA A 205 -14.14 -7.45 -2.86
CA ALA A 205 -13.59 -7.99 -4.11
C ALA A 205 -13.22 -6.86 -5.09
N VAL A 206 -14.03 -5.81 -5.20
CA VAL A 206 -13.72 -4.63 -6.03
C VAL A 206 -12.45 -3.95 -5.50
N ALA A 207 -12.37 -3.73 -4.18
CA ALA A 207 -11.18 -3.17 -3.56
C ALA A 207 -9.94 -4.07 -3.82
N GLY A 208 -10.08 -5.38 -3.69
CA GLY A 208 -9.00 -6.34 -3.93
C GLY A 208 -8.51 -6.36 -5.37
N LEU A 209 -9.41 -6.31 -6.35
CA LEU A 209 -9.03 -6.23 -7.76
C LEU A 209 -8.32 -4.90 -8.08
N LEU A 210 -8.75 -3.79 -7.49
CA LEU A 210 -8.05 -2.51 -7.60
C LEU A 210 -6.65 -2.58 -6.95
N ALA A 211 -6.53 -3.20 -5.77
CA ALA A 211 -5.24 -3.42 -5.12
C ALA A 211 -4.33 -4.33 -5.96
N SER A 212 -4.88 -5.37 -6.61
CA SER A 212 -4.13 -6.22 -7.53
C SER A 212 -3.62 -5.43 -8.75
N ALA A 213 -4.49 -4.62 -9.36
CA ALA A 213 -4.08 -3.73 -10.45
C ALA A 213 -2.99 -2.74 -10.02
N ALA A 214 -3.10 -2.19 -8.80
CA ALA A 214 -2.08 -1.32 -8.22
C ALA A 214 -0.74 -2.05 -8.04
N ALA A 215 -0.78 -3.29 -7.51
CA ALA A 215 0.42 -4.10 -7.31
C ALA A 215 1.09 -4.47 -8.64
N VAL A 216 0.31 -4.77 -9.68
CA VAL A 216 0.82 -4.97 -11.05
C VAL A 216 1.48 -3.70 -11.57
N ALA A 217 0.82 -2.55 -11.47
CA ALA A 217 1.38 -1.29 -11.92
C ALA A 217 2.66 -0.92 -11.15
N PHE A 218 2.70 -1.18 -9.83
CA PHE A 218 3.91 -1.01 -9.02
C PHE A 218 5.05 -1.95 -9.48
N LEU A 219 4.77 -3.24 -9.66
CA LEU A 219 5.76 -4.21 -10.14
C LEU A 219 6.36 -3.77 -11.48
N LEU A 220 5.51 -3.40 -12.45
CA LEU A 220 5.96 -2.89 -13.75
C LEU A 220 6.74 -1.57 -13.61
N ALA A 221 6.39 -0.71 -12.66
CA ALA A 221 7.13 0.51 -12.39
C ALA A 221 8.55 0.24 -11.90
N THR A 222 8.74 -0.73 -11.01
CA THR A 222 10.08 -1.11 -10.52
C THR A 222 10.93 -1.79 -11.57
N GLN A 223 10.32 -2.48 -12.52
CA GLN A 223 11.02 -3.11 -13.66
C GLN A 223 11.44 -2.10 -14.74
N THR A 224 10.80 -0.92 -14.79
CA THR A 224 11.08 0.12 -15.79
C THR A 224 11.81 1.34 -15.24
N GLY A 225 12.12 1.37 -13.94
CA GLY A 225 12.75 2.51 -13.28
C GLY A 225 13.26 2.18 -11.88
N LEU A 226 13.64 3.22 -11.15
CA LEU A 226 14.18 3.07 -9.79
C LEU A 226 13.09 2.65 -8.80
N LEU A 227 13.40 1.68 -7.94
CA LEU A 227 12.56 1.31 -6.79
C LEU A 227 12.27 2.52 -5.90
N THR A 228 13.28 3.37 -5.68
CA THR A 228 13.16 4.64 -4.95
C THR A 228 12.03 5.51 -5.51
N VAL A 229 11.97 5.72 -6.82
CA VAL A 229 10.94 6.51 -7.49
C VAL A 229 9.58 5.81 -7.39
N ALA A 230 9.54 4.53 -7.74
CA ALA A 230 8.30 3.74 -7.76
C ALA A 230 7.64 3.72 -6.38
N SER A 231 8.40 3.48 -5.31
CA SER A 231 7.87 3.38 -3.96
C SER A 231 7.34 4.72 -3.42
N VAL A 232 8.08 5.82 -3.62
CA VAL A 232 7.67 7.14 -3.13
C VAL A 232 6.41 7.62 -3.84
N VAL A 233 6.35 7.54 -5.18
CA VAL A 233 5.19 7.97 -5.94
C VAL A 233 3.96 7.10 -5.62
N THR A 234 4.14 5.78 -5.53
CA THR A 234 3.05 4.87 -5.16
C THR A 234 2.54 5.15 -3.74
N SER A 235 3.43 5.45 -2.78
CA SER A 235 3.05 5.75 -1.39
C SER A 235 2.28 7.07 -1.22
N LEU A 236 2.03 7.82 -2.29
CA LEU A 236 1.13 8.98 -2.30
C LEU A 236 -0.35 8.58 -2.38
N TYR A 237 -0.69 7.28 -2.43
CA TYR A 237 -2.06 6.79 -2.48
C TYR A 237 -3.02 7.37 -1.40
N PRO A 238 -2.58 7.73 -0.16
CA PRO A 238 -3.49 8.35 0.80
C PRO A 238 -4.01 9.71 0.35
N ALA A 239 -3.22 10.44 -0.47
CA ALA A 239 -3.68 11.70 -1.06
C ALA A 239 -4.89 11.48 -1.99
N ILE A 240 -4.87 10.39 -2.76
CA ILE A 240 -6.00 10.01 -3.63
C ILE A 240 -7.22 9.60 -2.80
N THR A 241 -7.01 8.81 -1.73
CA THR A 241 -8.09 8.39 -0.82
C THR A 241 -8.77 9.59 -0.17
N ILE A 242 -8.00 10.57 0.33
CA ILE A 242 -8.54 11.80 0.93
C ILE A 242 -9.24 12.69 -0.11
N ALA A 243 -8.67 12.83 -1.31
CA ALA A 243 -9.32 13.57 -2.39
C ALA A 243 -10.67 12.95 -2.77
N LEU A 244 -10.75 11.62 -2.85
CA LEU A 244 -12.01 10.90 -3.10
C LEU A 244 -13.01 11.08 -1.96
N ALA A 245 -12.56 11.01 -0.70
CA ALA A 245 -13.43 11.27 0.45
C ALA A 245 -14.01 12.70 0.41
N ALA A 246 -13.19 13.69 0.06
CA ALA A 246 -13.64 15.07 -0.07
C ALA A 246 -14.65 15.25 -1.21
N VAL A 247 -14.41 14.67 -2.39
CA VAL A 247 -15.26 14.85 -3.56
C VAL A 247 -16.54 14.01 -3.46
N VAL A 248 -16.44 12.73 -3.10
CA VAL A 248 -17.56 11.77 -3.14
C VAL A 248 -18.39 11.81 -1.86
N LEU A 249 -17.73 11.83 -0.70
CA LEU A 249 -18.40 11.85 0.62
C LEU A 249 -18.64 13.28 1.11
N ARG A 250 -18.09 14.29 0.41
CA ARG A 250 -18.14 15.70 0.80
C ARG A 250 -17.54 15.95 2.18
N GLU A 251 -16.55 15.15 2.57
CA GLU A 251 -15.80 15.33 3.80
C GLU A 251 -14.95 16.62 3.69
N ARG A 252 -14.84 17.36 4.79
CA ARG A 252 -14.06 18.60 4.81
C ARG A 252 -12.57 18.27 4.91
N ILE A 253 -11.77 18.80 3.97
CA ILE A 253 -10.32 18.75 4.05
C ILE A 253 -9.87 19.75 5.12
N HIS A 254 -9.15 19.26 6.12
CA HIS A 254 -8.54 20.11 7.15
C HIS A 254 -7.29 20.81 6.61
N GLY A 255 -6.93 21.96 7.18
CA GLY A 255 -5.78 22.75 6.73
C GLY A 255 -4.49 21.95 6.56
N PRO A 256 -4.05 21.13 7.54
CA PRO A 256 -2.88 20.27 7.39
C PRO A 256 -2.97 19.29 6.23
N GLN A 257 -4.16 18.69 5.98
CA GLN A 257 -4.38 17.78 4.85
C GLN A 257 -4.26 18.50 3.50
N GLY A 258 -4.78 19.73 3.41
CA GLY A 258 -4.64 20.58 2.20
C GLY A 258 -3.18 20.88 1.88
N LEU A 259 -2.37 21.25 2.90
CA LEU A 259 -0.93 21.40 2.74
C LEU A 259 -0.25 20.08 2.34
N GLY A 260 -0.66 18.97 2.94
CA GLY A 260 -0.17 17.64 2.56
C GLY A 260 -0.43 17.30 1.10
N LEU A 261 -1.65 17.56 0.60
CA LEU A 261 -2.00 17.36 -0.81
C LEU A 261 -1.12 18.21 -1.75
N LEU A 262 -0.87 19.46 -1.39
CA LEU A 262 0.02 20.34 -2.15
C LEU A 262 1.45 19.77 -2.19
N LEU A 263 2.00 19.35 -1.06
CA LEU A 263 3.34 18.73 -0.99
C LEU A 263 3.42 17.44 -1.80
N CYS A 264 2.38 16.60 -1.78
CA CYS A 264 2.30 15.42 -2.63
C CYS A 264 2.34 15.77 -4.13
N GLY A 265 1.62 16.82 -4.54
CA GLY A 265 1.65 17.33 -5.92
C GLY A 265 3.05 17.84 -6.32
N VAL A 266 3.69 18.61 -5.45
CA VAL A 266 5.08 19.08 -5.64
C VAL A 266 6.05 17.90 -5.75
N ALA A 267 5.90 16.90 -4.89
CA ALA A 267 6.74 15.69 -4.92
C ALA A 267 6.66 14.97 -6.27
N VAL A 268 5.43 14.76 -6.78
CA VAL A 268 5.23 14.15 -8.12
C VAL A 268 5.92 14.98 -9.21
N GLY A 269 5.75 16.30 -9.20
CA GLY A 269 6.37 17.19 -10.18
C GLY A 269 7.90 17.10 -10.15
N LEU A 270 8.52 17.13 -8.97
CA LEU A 270 9.97 17.03 -8.81
C LEU A 270 10.51 15.66 -9.22
N VAL A 271 9.85 14.57 -8.82
CA VAL A 271 10.25 13.20 -9.19
C VAL A 271 10.07 12.96 -10.69
N ALA A 272 9.06 13.55 -11.33
CA ALA A 272 8.84 13.40 -12.77
C ALA A 272 9.83 14.21 -13.63
N ALA A 273 10.39 15.27 -13.06
CA ALA A 273 11.37 16.13 -13.72
C ALA A 273 12.83 15.65 -13.54
N GLY A 274 13.11 14.74 -12.59
CA GLY A 274 14.44 14.18 -12.31
C GLY A 274 14.64 12.82 -12.91
#